data_747970fe12b2159c2b296d3dc371d26d
#
_entry.id   747970fe12b2159c2b296d3dc371d26d
#
_cell.length_a   1.000
_cell.length_b   1.000
_cell.length_c   1.000
_cell.angle_alpha   90.00
_cell.angle_beta   90.00
_cell.angle_gamma   90.00
#
_symmetry.space_group_name_H-M   'P 1'
#
loop_
_entity.id
_entity.type
_entity.pdbx_description
1 polymer ?
#
loop_
_entity_poly.entity_id
_entity_poly.type
_entity_poly.pdbx_seq_one_letter_code
_entity_poly.pdbx_strand_id
1 'polypeptide(L)'
;KSMASPSVLAMLLTTKYVDGLPLHRFETVLSRHGIEIPRQTLARWIIQCSEHFQPLLNLMRDRLFESPFIHCDETRVQVLKEPDRDPTSQSWMWVQASGPPDRKVVLFDYTSSRAQEVPLCLLESYCGYVMTD
;
A
#
# COMPACT_ATOMS: atom_id res chain seq x y z
N LYS A 1 7.86 -6.03 21.32
CA LYS A 1 6.45 -6.31 21.68
C LYS A 1 5.65 -5.02 21.50
N SER A 2 4.60 -5.04 20.67
CA SER A 2 3.64 -3.94 20.60
C SER A 2 2.71 -3.99 21.81
N MET A 3 2.31 -2.82 22.32
CA MET A 3 1.27 -2.71 23.35
C MET A 3 -0.15 -2.75 22.74
N ALA A 4 -0.27 -2.65 21.41
CA ALA A 4 -1.54 -2.69 20.72
C ALA A 4 -2.05 -4.14 20.59
N SER A 5 -3.32 -4.35 20.90
CA SER A 5 -4.00 -5.62 20.62
C SER A 5 -4.26 -5.77 19.11
N PRO A 6 -4.45 -6.99 18.60
CA PRO A 6 -4.82 -7.20 17.20
C PRO A 6 -6.06 -6.40 16.75
N SER A 7 -7.06 -6.26 17.63
CA SER A 7 -8.28 -5.49 17.34
C SER A 7 -8.01 -3.98 17.18
N VAL A 8 -7.11 -3.42 17.98
CA VAL A 8 -6.68 -2.02 17.86
C VAL A 8 -5.91 -1.81 16.55
N LEU A 9 -5.04 -2.75 16.16
CA LEU A 9 -4.33 -2.68 14.90
C LEU A 9 -5.29 -2.78 13.71
N ALA A 10 -6.26 -3.70 13.76
CA ALA A 10 -7.28 -3.82 12.73
C ALA A 10 -8.10 -2.53 12.59
N MET A 11 -8.57 -1.96 13.71
CA MET A 11 -9.28 -0.67 13.74
C MET A 11 -8.42 0.45 13.13
N LEU A 12 -7.15 0.54 13.51
CA LEU A 12 -6.22 1.56 13.00
C LEU A 12 -6.04 1.46 11.47
N LEU A 13 -5.85 0.25 10.95
CA LEU A 13 -5.69 0.01 9.51
C LEU A 13 -6.99 0.33 8.75
N THR A 14 -8.14 -0.12 9.25
CA THR A 14 -9.45 0.18 8.65
C THR A 14 -9.69 1.68 8.62
N THR A 15 -9.54 2.36 9.74
CA THR A 15 -9.74 3.81 9.84
C THR A 15 -8.84 4.58 8.88
N LYS A 16 -7.58 4.17 8.73
CA LYS A 16 -6.63 4.86 7.84
C LYS A 16 -6.89 4.57 6.36
N TYR A 17 -7.08 3.32 5.97
CA TYR A 17 -7.06 2.90 4.56
C TYR A 17 -8.44 2.68 3.94
N VAL A 18 -9.45 2.32 4.73
CA VAL A 18 -10.83 2.17 4.26
C VAL A 18 -11.60 3.47 4.45
N ASP A 19 -11.54 4.04 5.67
CA ASP A 19 -12.26 5.28 6.00
C ASP A 19 -11.50 6.55 5.55
N GLY A 20 -10.24 6.42 5.15
CA GLY A 20 -9.43 7.53 4.67
C GLY A 20 -9.04 8.56 5.73
N LEU A 21 -9.13 8.24 7.04
CA LEU A 21 -8.86 9.17 8.11
C LEU A 21 -7.34 9.34 8.35
N PRO A 22 -6.77 10.56 8.21
CA PRO A 22 -5.37 10.79 8.51
C PRO A 22 -5.03 10.56 9.99
N LEU A 23 -3.81 10.06 10.26
CA LEU A 23 -3.40 9.68 11.62
C LEU A 23 -3.49 10.83 12.63
N HIS A 24 -3.23 12.09 12.21
CA HIS A 24 -3.36 13.24 13.10
C HIS A 24 -4.81 13.51 13.54
N ARG A 25 -5.79 13.23 12.66
CA ARG A 25 -7.21 13.30 13.02
C ARG A 25 -7.62 12.13 13.90
N PHE A 26 -7.08 10.94 13.63
CA PHE A 26 -7.35 9.77 14.46
C PHE A 26 -6.80 9.94 15.88
N GLU A 27 -5.59 10.50 16.04
CA GLU A 27 -5.03 10.92 17.34
C GLU A 27 -6.01 11.85 18.09
N THR A 28 -6.56 12.85 17.40
CA THR A 28 -7.56 13.77 17.99
C THR A 28 -8.86 13.05 18.39
N VAL A 29 -9.31 12.08 17.60
CA VAL A 29 -10.50 11.28 17.94
C VAL A 29 -10.25 10.45 19.20
N LEU A 30 -9.11 9.79 19.29
CA LEU A 30 -8.72 9.01 20.47
C LEU A 30 -8.64 9.88 21.73
N SER A 31 -8.02 11.07 21.63
CA SER A 31 -7.88 12.00 22.74
C SER A 31 -9.24 12.47 23.29
N ARG A 32 -10.27 12.65 22.43
CA ARG A 32 -11.64 12.98 22.89
C ARG A 32 -12.26 11.87 23.76
N HIS A 33 -11.78 10.65 23.61
CA HIS A 33 -12.20 9.49 24.42
C HIS A 33 -11.23 9.20 25.57
N GLY A 34 -10.31 10.13 25.90
CA GLY A 34 -9.34 9.97 26.97
C GLY A 34 -8.20 9.01 26.66
N ILE A 35 -7.97 8.69 25.36
CA ILE A 35 -6.91 7.78 24.93
C ILE A 35 -5.80 8.61 24.28
N GLU A 36 -4.67 8.72 24.97
CA GLU A 36 -3.51 9.49 24.50
C GLU A 36 -2.49 8.57 23.80
N ILE A 37 -2.54 8.51 22.48
CA ILE A 37 -1.59 7.76 21.65
C ILE A 37 -1.04 8.70 20.57
N PRO A 38 0.25 9.06 20.65
CA PRO A 38 0.87 9.94 19.66
C PRO A 38 0.83 9.36 18.25
N ARG A 39 0.61 10.20 17.23
CA ARG A 39 0.57 9.81 15.81
C ARG A 39 1.82 9.05 15.36
N GLN A 40 2.98 9.32 15.94
CA GLN A 40 4.22 8.59 15.64
C GLN A 40 4.11 7.12 16.08
N THR A 41 3.45 6.84 17.20
CA THR A 41 3.19 5.48 17.67
C THR A 41 2.21 4.77 16.74
N LEU A 42 1.13 5.44 16.34
CA LEU A 42 0.17 4.91 15.36
C LEU A 42 0.86 4.58 14.03
N ALA A 43 1.70 5.49 13.52
CA ALA A 43 2.47 5.27 12.29
C ALA A 43 3.42 4.07 12.42
N ARG A 44 4.13 3.94 13.55
CA ARG A 44 5.03 2.80 13.81
C ARG A 44 4.28 1.48 13.83
N TRP A 45 3.10 1.44 14.41
CA TRP A 45 2.27 0.23 14.42
C TRP A 45 1.83 -0.19 13.03
N ILE A 46 1.47 0.77 12.15
CA ILE A 46 1.15 0.49 10.74
C ILE A 46 2.36 -0.10 10.02
N ILE A 47 3.55 0.50 10.19
CA ILE A 47 4.79 0.00 9.58
C ILE A 47 5.09 -1.43 10.06
N GLN A 48 4.93 -1.71 11.35
CA GLN A 48 5.10 -3.07 11.88
C GLN A 48 4.08 -4.06 11.30
N CYS A 49 2.83 -3.63 11.07
CA CYS A 49 1.83 -4.48 10.44
C CYS A 49 2.20 -4.85 9.00
N SER A 50 2.85 -3.95 8.24
CA SER A 50 3.22 -4.24 6.85
C SER A 50 4.17 -5.44 6.73
N GLU A 51 5.08 -5.61 7.68
CA GLU A 51 5.98 -6.78 7.73
C GLU A 51 5.20 -8.10 7.89
N HIS A 52 4.12 -8.08 8.69
CA HIS A 52 3.28 -9.26 8.89
C HIS A 52 2.37 -9.58 7.70
N PHE A 53 2.07 -8.59 6.87
CA PHE A 53 1.26 -8.79 5.67
C PHE A 53 2.07 -9.22 4.43
N GLN A 54 3.40 -9.18 4.49
CA GLN A 54 4.22 -9.55 3.35
C GLN A 54 3.91 -10.95 2.78
N PRO A 55 3.72 -12.01 3.60
CA PRO A 55 3.33 -13.33 3.06
C PRO A 55 1.98 -13.30 2.31
N LEU A 56 1.02 -12.50 2.79
CA LEU A 56 -0.27 -12.34 2.11
C LEU A 56 -0.10 -11.61 0.77
N LEU A 57 0.70 -10.55 0.74
CA LEU A 57 0.99 -9.82 -0.49
C LEU A 57 1.67 -10.71 -1.53
N ASN A 58 2.58 -11.59 -1.12
CA ASN A 58 3.22 -12.56 -2.00
C ASN A 58 2.18 -13.52 -2.62
N LEU A 59 1.28 -14.09 -1.80
CA LEU A 59 0.19 -14.95 -2.30
C LEU A 59 -0.77 -14.21 -3.23
N MET A 60 -1.05 -12.93 -2.95
CA MET A 60 -1.87 -12.10 -3.85
C MET A 60 -1.16 -11.87 -5.18
N ARG A 61 0.16 -11.68 -5.19
CA ARG A 61 0.96 -11.54 -6.42
C ARG A 61 0.96 -12.84 -7.22
N ASP A 62 1.17 -13.98 -6.57
CA ASP A 62 1.08 -15.29 -7.23
C ASP A 62 -0.29 -15.46 -7.90
N ARG A 63 -1.36 -15.10 -7.18
CA ARG A 63 -2.73 -15.17 -7.70
C ARG A 63 -2.98 -14.20 -8.85
N LEU A 64 -2.41 -13.01 -8.80
CA LEU A 64 -2.47 -12.04 -9.89
C LEU A 64 -1.84 -12.62 -11.16
N PHE A 65 -0.70 -13.30 -11.04
CA PHE A 65 0.06 -13.87 -12.16
C PHE A 65 -0.57 -15.13 -12.76
N GLU A 66 -1.50 -15.79 -12.09
CA GLU A 66 -2.31 -16.88 -12.67
C GLU A 66 -3.34 -16.36 -13.69
N SER A 67 -3.61 -15.06 -13.73
CA SER A 67 -4.59 -14.50 -14.64
C SER A 67 -4.04 -14.39 -16.07
N PRO A 68 -4.86 -14.62 -17.10
CA PRO A 68 -4.44 -14.48 -18.49
C PRO A 68 -4.15 -13.03 -18.91
N PHE A 69 -4.64 -12.04 -18.15
CA PHE A 69 -4.37 -10.63 -18.39
C PHE A 69 -4.27 -9.84 -17.08
N ILE A 70 -3.43 -8.81 -17.09
CA ILE A 70 -3.25 -7.86 -16.00
C ILE A 70 -3.43 -6.46 -16.56
N HIS A 71 -4.24 -5.64 -15.90
CA HIS A 71 -4.24 -4.19 -16.11
C HIS A 71 -3.12 -3.60 -15.27
N CYS A 72 -2.25 -2.82 -15.90
CA CYS A 72 -1.14 -2.15 -15.24
C CYS A 72 -1.12 -0.68 -15.63
N ASP A 73 -1.22 0.19 -14.65
CA ASP A 73 -1.23 1.63 -14.84
C ASP A 73 -0.46 2.31 -13.71
N GLU A 74 -0.03 3.54 -13.91
CA GLU A 74 0.67 4.30 -12.89
C GLU A 74 0.04 5.67 -12.66
N THR A 75 0.10 6.11 -11.42
CA THR A 75 -0.32 7.45 -11.02
C THR A 75 0.77 8.19 -10.28
N ARG A 76 0.80 9.50 -10.42
CA ARG A 76 1.78 10.36 -9.74
C ARG A 76 1.47 10.43 -8.25
N VAL A 77 2.52 10.30 -7.44
CA VAL A 77 2.45 10.52 -6.00
C VAL A 77 3.59 11.44 -5.57
N GLN A 78 3.36 12.24 -4.54
CA GLN A 78 4.38 13.10 -3.96
C GLN A 78 4.80 12.55 -2.61
N VAL A 79 6.10 12.36 -2.41
CA VAL A 79 6.69 11.95 -1.13
C VAL A 79 7.63 13.04 -0.66
N LEU A 80 7.23 13.76 0.40
CA LEU A 80 7.95 14.94 0.88
C LEU A 80 9.30 14.63 1.56
N LYS A 81 9.49 13.40 2.04
CA LYS A 81 10.69 12.98 2.77
C LYS A 81 11.24 11.68 2.19
N GLU A 82 11.56 11.71 0.93
CA GLU A 82 12.24 10.60 0.26
C GLU A 82 13.76 10.80 0.42
N PRO A 83 14.51 9.76 0.85
CA PRO A 83 15.98 9.88 0.96
C PRO A 83 16.59 10.29 -0.38
N ASP A 84 17.57 11.20 -0.32
CA ASP A 84 18.38 11.67 -1.45
C ASP A 84 17.58 12.27 -2.63
N ARG A 85 16.34 12.75 -2.38
CA ARG A 85 15.51 13.38 -3.39
C ARG A 85 14.90 14.69 -2.92
N ASP A 86 14.74 15.61 -3.86
CA ASP A 86 14.04 16.89 -3.62
C ASP A 86 12.55 16.63 -3.30
N PRO A 87 11.96 17.35 -2.31
CA PRO A 87 10.54 17.22 -1.97
C PRO A 87 9.56 17.51 -3.12
N THR A 88 10.02 18.21 -4.16
CA THR A 88 9.23 18.48 -5.37
C THR A 88 9.34 17.38 -6.42
N SER A 89 10.21 16.37 -6.21
CA SER A 89 10.37 15.24 -7.11
C SER A 89 9.09 14.42 -7.19
N GLN A 90 8.75 13.97 -8.39
CA GLN A 90 7.62 13.09 -8.61
C GLN A 90 8.03 11.63 -8.41
N SER A 91 7.21 10.91 -7.69
CA SER A 91 7.26 9.46 -7.55
C SER A 91 5.97 8.83 -8.08
N TRP A 92 5.90 7.54 -8.16
CA TRP A 92 4.85 6.84 -8.88
C TRP A 92 4.28 5.69 -8.04
N MET A 93 2.97 5.53 -8.14
CA MET A 93 2.26 4.37 -7.61
C MET A 93 1.76 3.55 -8.79
N TRP A 94 2.31 2.37 -8.96
CA TRP A 94 1.88 1.40 -9.95
C TRP A 94 0.72 0.59 -9.40
N VAL A 95 -0.33 0.45 -10.18
CA VAL A 95 -1.51 -0.35 -9.86
C VAL A 95 -1.56 -1.53 -10.79
N GLN A 96 -1.60 -2.72 -10.25
CA GLN A 96 -1.76 -3.96 -11.00
C GLN A 96 -3.07 -4.61 -10.57
N ALA A 97 -3.94 -4.90 -11.53
CA ALA A 97 -5.25 -5.43 -11.24
C ALA A 97 -5.64 -6.55 -12.21
N SER A 98 -6.20 -7.62 -11.69
CA SER A 98 -6.76 -8.70 -12.49
C SER A 98 -7.76 -9.54 -11.71
N GLY A 99 -8.37 -10.50 -12.41
CA GLY A 99 -9.31 -11.47 -11.87
C GLY A 99 -10.77 -11.10 -12.14
N PRO A 100 -11.66 -12.10 -12.05
CA PRO A 100 -13.10 -11.89 -12.16
C PRO A 100 -13.62 -11.05 -10.98
N PRO A 101 -14.81 -10.44 -11.08
CA PRO A 101 -15.34 -9.53 -10.06
C PRO A 101 -15.40 -10.10 -8.64
N ASP A 102 -15.63 -11.39 -8.51
CA ASP A 102 -15.70 -12.13 -7.24
C ASP A 102 -14.33 -12.52 -6.66
N ARG A 103 -13.27 -12.44 -7.45
CA ARG A 103 -11.90 -12.81 -7.07
C ARG A 103 -10.85 -11.83 -7.58
N LYS A 104 -11.21 -10.57 -7.61
CA LYS A 104 -10.34 -9.49 -8.07
C LYS A 104 -9.14 -9.32 -7.12
N VAL A 105 -7.94 -9.26 -7.70
CA VAL A 105 -6.72 -8.89 -7.01
C VAL A 105 -6.29 -7.51 -7.49
N VAL A 106 -5.95 -6.63 -6.55
CA VAL A 106 -5.37 -5.30 -6.85
C VAL A 106 -4.15 -5.12 -5.96
N LEU A 107 -3.01 -4.84 -6.57
CA LEU A 107 -1.75 -4.55 -5.89
C LEU A 107 -1.28 -3.14 -6.24
N PHE A 108 -0.59 -2.53 -5.28
CA PHE A 108 0.00 -1.22 -5.40
C PHE A 108 1.49 -1.31 -5.10
N ASP A 109 2.32 -0.86 -6.03
CA ASP A 109 3.77 -0.82 -5.87
C ASP A 109 4.26 0.63 -6.02
N TYR A 110 5.01 1.09 -5.02
CA TYR A 110 5.62 2.42 -5.04
C TYR A 110 6.99 2.38 -5.70
N THR A 111 7.26 3.35 -6.57
CA THR A 111 8.58 3.54 -7.17
C THR A 111 8.93 5.02 -7.29
N SER A 112 10.22 5.32 -7.30
CA SER A 112 10.73 6.66 -7.52
C SER A 112 10.85 7.04 -9.02
N SER A 113 10.58 6.10 -9.92
CA SER A 113 10.76 6.25 -11.37
C SER A 113 9.57 5.72 -12.16
N ARG A 114 9.35 6.29 -13.35
CA ARG A 114 8.42 5.80 -14.39
C ARG A 114 9.17 5.09 -15.52
N ALA A 115 10.44 4.80 -15.35
CA ALA A 115 11.25 4.18 -16.40
C ALA A 115 10.68 2.82 -16.82
N GLN A 116 10.91 2.44 -18.05
CA GLN A 116 10.42 1.20 -18.65
C GLN A 116 10.83 -0.06 -17.88
N GLU A 117 11.95 0.00 -17.19
CA GLU A 117 12.45 -1.11 -16.37
C GLU A 117 11.53 -1.44 -15.18
N VAL A 118 10.75 -0.46 -14.70
CA VAL A 118 9.87 -0.68 -13.53
C VAL A 118 8.78 -1.70 -13.84
N PRO A 119 7.89 -1.52 -14.82
CA PRO A 119 6.87 -2.53 -15.12
C PRO A 119 7.48 -3.85 -15.58
N LEU A 120 8.62 -3.86 -16.25
CA LEU A 120 9.34 -5.09 -16.61
C LEU A 120 9.80 -5.86 -15.38
N CYS A 121 10.29 -5.18 -14.35
CA CYS A 121 10.68 -5.80 -13.09
C CYS A 121 9.45 -6.27 -12.27
N LEU A 122 8.40 -5.47 -12.21
CA LEU A 122 7.17 -5.82 -11.48
C LEU A 122 6.47 -7.05 -12.06
N LEU A 123 6.60 -7.28 -13.36
CA LEU A 123 5.94 -8.35 -14.12
C LEU A 123 6.94 -9.38 -14.67
N GLU A 124 8.16 -9.45 -14.15
CA GLU A 124 9.27 -10.24 -14.70
C GLU A 124 8.94 -11.72 -14.94
N SER A 125 8.15 -12.33 -14.07
CA SER A 125 7.76 -13.74 -14.19
C SER A 125 6.36 -13.95 -14.78
N TYR A 126 5.71 -12.88 -15.23
CA TYR A 126 4.36 -12.97 -15.78
C TYR A 126 4.39 -13.41 -17.26
N CYS A 127 3.55 -14.38 -17.59
CA CYS A 127 3.40 -14.93 -18.95
C CYS A 127 1.95 -14.78 -19.45
N GLY A 128 1.51 -13.54 -19.66
CA GLY A 128 0.14 -13.25 -20.13
C GLY A 128 0.08 -11.91 -20.86
N TYR A 129 -1.12 -11.39 -21.03
CA TYR A 129 -1.35 -10.08 -21.67
C TYR A 129 -1.35 -8.97 -20.63
N VAL A 130 -0.62 -7.90 -20.89
CA VAL A 130 -0.65 -6.68 -20.08
C VAL A 130 -1.43 -5.61 -20.85
N MET A 131 -2.44 -5.06 -20.17
CA MET A 131 -3.24 -3.94 -20.68
C MET A 131 -2.76 -2.66 -19.99
N THR A 132 -2.32 -1.71 -20.76
CA THR A 132 -1.91 -0.35 -20.35
C THR A 132 -2.69 0.68 -21.14
N ASP A 133 -2.75 1.92 -20.67
CA ASP A 133 -3.26 3.06 -21.43
C ASP A 133 -2.29 3.49 -22.52
#